data_7f37752c5448ae87c10235255be42ab1
#
_entry.id   7f37752c5448ae87c10235255be42ab1
#
_cell.length_a   1.000
_cell.length_b   1.000
_cell.length_c   1.000
_cell.angle_alpha   90.00
_cell.angle_beta   90.00
_cell.angle_gamma   90.00
#
_symmetry.space_group_name_H-M   'P 1'
#
loop_
_entity.id
_entity.type
_entity.pdbx_description
1 polymer ?
#
loop_
_entity_poly.entity_id
_entity_poly.type
_entity_poly.pdbx_seq_one_letter_code
_entity_poly.pdbx_strand_id
1 'polypeptide(L)'
;MYRGFSIIIPLLYVQPKSKRRYIELAKVEEKKPIVQEIKDNLDGAKSVVLVDYLGITVDQDTKLRRATREAGVTYKVYKNTMVNLAIEGTEFADLAKDLEGPTALAISKEDATAPARIVAKFAKDVKALSLKSGVVEGTYYDEAGINVIATIPSKEELLSKLLGSLQSPITNFARVINQVAEQKA
;
A
#
# COMPACT_ATOMS: atom_id res chain seq x y z
N MET A 1 -68.79 -32.20 -17.96
CA MET A 1 -67.47 -32.20 -18.61
C MET A 1 -66.73 -30.98 -18.09
N TYR A 2 -65.98 -31.06 -16.98
CA TYR A 2 -65.08 -29.99 -16.53
C TYR A 2 -63.68 -30.56 -16.46
N ARG A 3 -62.82 -30.14 -17.37
CA ARG A 3 -61.41 -30.48 -17.37
C ARG A 3 -60.71 -29.57 -16.34
N GLY A 4 -60.18 -30.21 -15.28
CA GLY A 4 -59.32 -29.57 -14.30
C GLY A 4 -58.00 -29.16 -14.89
N PHE A 5 -57.70 -27.85 -14.87
CA PHE A 5 -56.39 -27.28 -15.19
C PHE A 5 -55.54 -27.37 -13.89
N SER A 6 -54.65 -28.36 -13.83
CA SER A 6 -53.63 -28.45 -12.79
C SER A 6 -52.54 -27.38 -13.09
N ILE A 7 -52.59 -26.27 -12.40
CA ILE A 7 -51.51 -25.31 -12.37
C ILE A 7 -50.39 -25.89 -11.50
N ILE A 8 -49.38 -26.46 -12.17
CA ILE A 8 -48.12 -26.85 -11.49
C ILE A 8 -47.37 -25.53 -11.24
N ILE A 9 -47.50 -24.98 -10.05
CA ILE A 9 -46.65 -23.87 -9.55
C ILE A 9 -45.30 -24.51 -9.28
N PRO A 10 -44.20 -24.13 -9.94
CA PRO A 10 -42.89 -24.60 -9.56
C PRO A 10 -42.62 -24.12 -8.13
N LEU A 11 -42.42 -25.09 -7.23
CA LEU A 11 -42.03 -24.85 -5.85
C LEU A 11 -40.70 -24.10 -5.82
N LEU A 12 -40.80 -22.77 -5.87
CA LEU A 12 -39.65 -21.90 -5.69
C LEU A 12 -39.09 -22.24 -4.30
N TYR A 13 -37.93 -22.89 -4.26
CA TYR A 13 -37.25 -23.27 -3.02
C TYR A 13 -36.82 -22.02 -2.27
N VAL A 14 -37.76 -21.46 -1.51
CA VAL A 14 -37.50 -20.33 -0.62
C VAL A 14 -36.67 -20.88 0.56
N GLN A 15 -35.39 -20.64 0.51
CA GLN A 15 -34.48 -20.94 1.63
C GLN A 15 -35.03 -20.27 2.90
N PRO A 16 -35.22 -21.01 4.00
CA PRO A 16 -35.75 -20.44 5.23
C PRO A 16 -34.84 -19.30 5.71
N LYS A 17 -35.43 -18.15 6.08
CA LYS A 17 -34.70 -16.93 6.52
C LYS A 17 -33.72 -17.21 7.65
N SER A 18 -33.90 -18.24 8.44
CA SER A 18 -33.01 -18.71 9.49
C SER A 18 -31.65 -19.16 8.95
N LYS A 19 -31.60 -19.98 7.87
CA LYS A 19 -30.34 -20.45 7.27
C LYS A 19 -29.53 -19.30 6.68
N ARG A 20 -30.17 -18.30 6.07
CA ARG A 20 -29.47 -17.11 5.58
C ARG A 20 -28.80 -16.34 6.71
N ARG A 21 -29.48 -16.17 7.84
CA ARG A 21 -28.93 -15.47 9.02
C ARG A 21 -27.74 -16.21 9.63
N TYR A 22 -27.76 -17.53 9.72
CA TYR A 22 -26.62 -18.32 10.20
C TYR A 22 -25.43 -18.27 9.26
N ILE A 23 -25.66 -18.30 7.93
CA ILE A 23 -24.59 -18.16 6.92
C ILE A 23 -23.99 -16.75 6.94
N GLU A 24 -24.80 -15.71 7.16
CA GLU A 24 -24.30 -14.33 7.30
C GLU A 24 -23.51 -14.16 8.60
N LEU A 25 -23.97 -14.69 9.72
CA LEU A 25 -23.26 -14.65 11.00
C LEU A 25 -21.91 -15.38 10.93
N ALA A 26 -21.88 -16.59 10.38
CA ALA A 26 -20.65 -17.35 10.18
C ALA A 26 -19.66 -16.60 9.29
N LYS A 27 -20.14 -15.98 8.19
CA LYS A 27 -19.28 -15.15 7.33
C LYS A 27 -18.76 -13.87 8.00
N VAL A 28 -19.49 -13.33 8.97
CA VAL A 28 -19.04 -12.17 9.76
C VAL A 28 -17.98 -12.60 10.77
N GLU A 29 -18.14 -13.77 11.40
CA GLU A 29 -17.16 -14.29 12.36
C GLU A 29 -15.82 -14.61 11.70
N GLU A 30 -15.82 -15.20 10.49
CA GLU A 30 -14.60 -15.44 9.71
C GLU A 30 -13.89 -14.16 9.25
N LYS A 31 -14.61 -13.06 9.10
CA LYS A 31 -14.04 -11.77 8.65
C LYS A 31 -13.46 -10.94 9.80
N LYS A 32 -13.96 -11.11 11.01
CA LYS A 32 -13.47 -10.38 12.20
C LYS A 32 -11.96 -10.52 12.42
N PRO A 33 -11.36 -11.73 12.40
CA PRO A 33 -9.93 -11.88 12.62
C PRO A 33 -9.09 -11.17 11.53
N ILE A 34 -9.56 -11.16 10.27
CA ILE A 34 -8.84 -10.47 9.18
C ILE A 34 -8.90 -8.95 9.37
N VAL A 35 -10.06 -8.41 9.73
CA VAL A 35 -10.21 -6.98 10.03
C VAL A 35 -9.36 -6.59 11.24
N GLN A 36 -9.29 -7.46 12.25
CA GLN A 36 -8.42 -7.23 13.40
C GLN A 36 -6.94 -7.24 13.00
N GLU A 37 -6.51 -8.20 12.19
CA GLU A 37 -5.15 -8.24 11.63
C GLU A 37 -4.80 -6.97 10.86
N ILE A 38 -5.74 -6.44 10.06
CA ILE A 38 -5.53 -5.19 9.34
C ILE A 38 -5.38 -4.03 10.33
N LYS A 39 -6.21 -3.94 11.35
CA LYS A 39 -6.10 -2.91 12.41
C LYS A 39 -4.77 -2.99 13.13
N ASP A 40 -4.33 -4.18 13.53
CA ASP A 40 -3.05 -4.39 14.22
C ASP A 40 -1.84 -3.98 13.33
N ASN A 41 -1.97 -4.15 12.01
CA ASN A 41 -0.97 -3.69 11.06
C ASN A 41 -1.02 -2.16 10.85
N LEU A 42 -2.20 -1.55 10.89
CA LEU A 42 -2.38 -0.10 10.79
C LEU A 42 -1.97 0.61 12.09
N ASP A 43 -2.09 -0.06 13.24
CA ASP A 43 -1.66 0.50 14.51
C ASP A 43 -0.15 0.76 14.52
N GLY A 44 0.19 2.04 14.71
CA GLY A 44 1.57 2.51 14.67
C GLY A 44 2.18 2.60 13.27
N ALA A 45 1.38 2.48 12.20
CA ALA A 45 1.84 2.71 10.84
C ALA A 45 2.08 4.20 10.60
N LYS A 46 3.28 4.56 10.13
CA LYS A 46 3.61 5.93 9.70
C LYS A 46 3.13 6.23 8.30
N SER A 47 3.01 5.22 7.47
CA SER A 47 2.52 5.37 6.10
C SER A 47 1.77 4.14 5.63
N VAL A 48 0.73 4.39 4.83
CA VAL A 48 -0.08 3.39 4.17
C VAL A 48 -0.25 3.81 2.71
N VAL A 49 0.16 2.96 1.79
CA VAL A 49 0.10 3.23 0.35
C VAL A 49 -0.76 2.18 -0.33
N LEU A 50 -1.69 2.65 -1.16
CA LEU A 50 -2.52 1.81 -2.02
C LEU A 50 -1.83 1.60 -3.37
N VAL A 51 -1.74 0.35 -3.76
CA VAL A 51 -1.05 -0.08 -4.98
C VAL A 51 -2.00 -0.89 -5.84
N ASP A 52 -2.05 -0.57 -7.13
CA ASP A 52 -2.71 -1.42 -8.13
C ASP A 52 -1.71 -2.48 -8.61
N TYR A 53 -2.11 -3.74 -8.54
CA TYR A 53 -1.27 -4.88 -8.94
C TYR A 53 -1.83 -5.64 -10.15
N LEU A 54 -2.76 -5.04 -10.89
CA LEU A 54 -3.41 -5.69 -12.03
C LEU A 54 -2.39 -5.96 -13.15
N GLY A 55 -2.25 -7.24 -13.52
CA GLY A 55 -1.39 -7.65 -14.64
C GLY A 55 0.08 -7.92 -14.28
N ILE A 56 0.42 -8.01 -13.01
CA ILE A 56 1.75 -8.40 -12.54
C ILE A 56 1.94 -9.92 -12.69
N THR A 57 3.12 -10.35 -13.13
CA THR A 57 3.51 -11.76 -13.16
C THR A 57 3.91 -12.26 -11.77
N VAL A 58 3.81 -13.59 -11.55
CA VAL A 58 4.17 -14.20 -10.25
C VAL A 58 5.63 -13.92 -9.86
N ASP A 59 6.54 -13.93 -10.85
CA ASP A 59 7.97 -13.65 -10.60
C ASP A 59 8.19 -12.20 -10.16
N GLN A 60 7.47 -11.26 -10.76
CA GLN A 60 7.53 -9.83 -10.41
C GLN A 60 6.95 -9.58 -9.01
N ASP A 61 5.79 -10.19 -8.68
CA ASP A 61 5.19 -10.09 -7.35
C ASP A 61 6.13 -10.69 -6.28
N THR A 62 6.78 -11.81 -6.57
CA THR A 62 7.74 -12.44 -5.66
C THR A 62 8.95 -11.53 -5.38
N LYS A 63 9.48 -10.87 -6.42
CA LYS A 63 10.57 -9.89 -6.27
C LYS A 63 10.13 -8.67 -5.48
N LEU A 64 8.91 -8.16 -5.74
CA LEU A 64 8.33 -7.04 -5.00
C LEU A 64 8.16 -7.38 -3.52
N ARG A 65 7.60 -8.54 -3.20
CA ARG A 65 7.44 -9.02 -1.81
C ARG A 65 8.76 -9.19 -1.09
N ARG A 66 9.79 -9.63 -1.79
CA ARG A 66 11.14 -9.75 -1.21
C ARG A 66 11.71 -8.37 -0.89
N ALA A 67 11.68 -7.45 -1.84
CA ALA A 67 12.19 -6.09 -1.65
C ALA A 67 11.42 -5.30 -0.56
N THR A 68 10.09 -5.49 -0.46
CA THR A 68 9.29 -4.88 0.60
C THR A 68 9.63 -5.43 1.97
N ARG A 69 9.88 -6.75 2.11
CA ARG A 69 10.32 -7.36 3.38
C ARG A 69 11.70 -6.87 3.81
N GLU A 70 12.65 -6.77 2.87
CA GLU A 70 14.00 -6.28 3.13
C GLU A 70 14.00 -4.82 3.65
N ALA A 71 12.99 -4.04 3.25
CA ALA A 71 12.81 -2.65 3.69
C ALA A 71 11.85 -2.48 4.89
N GLY A 72 11.44 -3.56 5.55
CA GLY A 72 10.52 -3.49 6.69
C GLY A 72 9.09 -3.07 6.34
N VAL A 73 8.69 -3.17 5.07
CA VAL A 73 7.36 -2.84 4.59
C VAL A 73 6.48 -4.08 4.54
N THR A 74 5.33 -4.02 5.17
CA THR A 74 4.30 -5.07 5.10
C THR A 74 3.47 -4.89 3.84
N TYR A 75 3.64 -5.76 2.86
CA TYR A 75 2.86 -5.77 1.62
C TYR A 75 1.88 -6.92 1.61
N LYS A 76 0.58 -6.64 1.63
CA LYS A 76 -0.50 -7.63 1.62
C LYS A 76 -1.68 -7.18 0.77
N VAL A 77 -2.34 -8.15 0.15
CA VAL A 77 -3.57 -7.95 -0.60
C VAL A 77 -4.76 -8.32 0.27
N TYR A 78 -5.67 -7.40 0.47
CA TYR A 78 -6.89 -7.59 1.21
C TYR A 78 -8.12 -7.25 0.37
N LYS A 79 -9.27 -7.73 0.78
CA LYS A 79 -10.53 -7.34 0.15
C LYS A 79 -10.88 -5.90 0.55
N ASN A 80 -11.20 -5.03 -0.43
CA ASN A 80 -11.48 -3.62 -0.21
C ASN A 80 -12.52 -3.36 0.89
N THR A 81 -13.57 -4.18 0.96
CA THR A 81 -14.61 -4.05 2.02
C THR A 81 -14.07 -4.31 3.43
N MET A 82 -13.04 -5.15 3.59
CA MET A 82 -12.41 -5.41 4.89
C MET A 82 -11.47 -4.27 5.27
N VAL A 83 -10.78 -3.72 4.29
CA VAL A 83 -9.93 -2.54 4.45
C VAL A 83 -10.78 -1.34 4.87
N ASN A 84 -11.90 -1.09 4.20
CA ASN A 84 -12.83 -0.02 4.57
C ASN A 84 -13.27 -0.13 6.03
N LEU A 85 -13.71 -1.34 6.46
CA LEU A 85 -14.11 -1.56 7.85
C LEU A 85 -12.96 -1.39 8.87
N ALA A 86 -11.72 -1.61 8.44
CA ALA A 86 -10.56 -1.43 9.30
C ALA A 86 -10.12 0.02 9.41
N ILE A 87 -10.29 0.81 8.33
CA ILE A 87 -9.89 2.21 8.23
C ILE A 87 -10.94 3.14 8.87
N GLU A 88 -12.22 2.71 8.94
CA GLU A 88 -13.28 3.48 9.61
C GLU A 88 -12.89 3.84 11.05
N GLY A 89 -12.82 5.15 11.32
CA GLY A 89 -12.44 5.68 12.64
C GLY A 89 -10.93 5.84 12.88
N THR A 90 -10.09 5.66 11.86
CA THR A 90 -8.66 5.94 11.91
C THR A 90 -8.28 7.15 11.05
N GLU A 91 -7.03 7.63 11.21
CA GLU A 91 -6.48 8.74 10.40
C GLU A 91 -6.41 8.41 8.89
N PHE A 92 -6.60 7.14 8.53
CA PHE A 92 -6.53 6.64 7.16
C PHE A 92 -7.90 6.61 6.44
N ALA A 93 -8.94 7.21 7.02
CA ALA A 93 -10.30 7.18 6.46
C ALA A 93 -10.40 7.78 5.05
N ASP A 94 -9.55 8.73 4.69
CA ASP A 94 -9.54 9.34 3.35
C ASP A 94 -9.17 8.37 2.23
N LEU A 95 -8.44 7.29 2.52
CA LEU A 95 -8.12 6.23 1.56
C LEU A 95 -9.35 5.44 1.08
N ALA A 96 -10.47 5.52 1.80
CA ALA A 96 -11.70 4.82 1.44
C ALA A 96 -12.21 5.20 0.04
N LYS A 97 -11.89 6.41 -0.43
CA LYS A 97 -12.31 6.93 -1.74
C LYS A 97 -11.63 6.21 -2.91
N ASP A 98 -10.39 5.72 -2.69
CA ASP A 98 -9.55 5.12 -3.74
C ASP A 98 -9.49 3.59 -3.66
N LEU A 99 -10.28 2.98 -2.77
CA LEU A 99 -10.39 1.53 -2.63
C LEU A 99 -11.30 0.92 -3.72
N GLU A 100 -11.07 1.28 -4.98
CA GLU A 100 -11.76 0.70 -6.12
C GLU A 100 -10.82 -0.23 -6.91
N GLY A 101 -11.36 -1.33 -7.44
CA GLY A 101 -10.61 -2.31 -8.23
C GLY A 101 -9.58 -3.13 -7.42
N PRO A 102 -8.59 -3.75 -8.08
CA PRO A 102 -7.56 -4.54 -7.43
C PRO A 102 -6.62 -3.64 -6.63
N THR A 103 -6.56 -3.84 -5.31
CA THR A 103 -5.79 -2.99 -4.42
C THR A 103 -4.98 -3.82 -3.44
N ALA A 104 -3.68 -3.56 -3.39
CA ALA A 104 -2.77 -4.06 -2.38
C ALA A 104 -2.42 -2.94 -1.40
N LEU A 105 -2.20 -3.29 -0.15
CA LEU A 105 -1.76 -2.40 0.92
C LEU A 105 -0.26 -2.59 1.18
N ALA A 106 0.48 -1.50 1.11
CA ALA A 106 1.86 -1.42 1.54
C ALA A 106 1.93 -0.53 2.80
N ILE A 107 2.26 -1.12 3.94
CA ILE A 107 2.26 -0.47 5.25
C ILE A 107 3.68 -0.40 5.78
N SER A 108 4.12 0.75 6.26
CA SER A 108 5.40 0.90 6.94
C SER A 108 5.24 1.51 8.33
N LYS A 109 5.99 0.95 9.29
CA LYS A 109 6.05 1.43 10.68
C LYS A 109 7.32 2.24 10.96
N GLU A 110 8.39 2.01 10.21
CA GLU A 110 9.70 2.64 10.44
C GLU A 110 9.90 3.86 9.54
N ASP A 111 9.86 3.65 8.24
CA ASP A 111 10.19 4.66 7.22
C ASP A 111 8.93 5.08 6.44
N ALA A 112 8.52 6.33 6.61
CA ALA A 112 7.29 6.85 6.02
C ALA A 112 7.31 6.85 4.47
N THR A 113 8.50 6.96 3.85
CA THR A 113 8.65 7.05 2.39
C THR A 113 8.96 5.69 1.73
N ALA A 114 9.35 4.68 2.51
CA ALA A 114 9.80 3.38 2.00
C ALA A 114 8.77 2.69 1.08
N PRO A 115 7.47 2.59 1.43
CA PRO A 115 6.50 1.91 0.59
C PRO A 115 6.37 2.56 -0.78
N ALA A 116 6.22 3.90 -0.83
CA ALA A 116 6.08 4.65 -2.07
C ALA A 116 7.33 4.51 -2.95
N ARG A 117 8.52 4.63 -2.35
CA ARG A 117 9.81 4.53 -3.05
C ARG A 117 10.03 3.17 -3.69
N ILE A 118 9.76 2.09 -2.96
CA ILE A 118 9.95 0.72 -3.46
C ILE A 118 8.97 0.46 -4.60
N VAL A 119 7.69 0.74 -4.39
CA VAL A 119 6.67 0.52 -5.42
C VAL A 119 6.97 1.34 -6.66
N ALA A 120 7.37 2.61 -6.53
CA ALA A 120 7.74 3.45 -7.67
C ALA A 120 8.98 2.95 -8.42
N LYS A 121 9.98 2.35 -7.73
CA LYS A 121 11.09 1.68 -8.41
C LYS A 121 10.60 0.53 -9.27
N PHE A 122 9.77 -0.35 -8.72
CA PHE A 122 9.21 -1.47 -9.47
C PHE A 122 8.24 -1.03 -10.56
N ALA A 123 7.48 0.06 -10.37
CA ALA A 123 6.59 0.61 -11.39
C ALA A 123 7.34 1.10 -12.65
N LYS A 124 8.61 1.49 -12.54
CA LYS A 124 9.46 1.82 -13.69
C LYS A 124 9.80 0.59 -14.53
N ASP A 125 10.01 -0.56 -13.87
CA ASP A 125 10.36 -1.82 -14.51
C ASP A 125 9.11 -2.57 -15.00
N VAL A 126 7.99 -2.42 -14.28
CA VAL A 126 6.74 -3.14 -14.48
C VAL A 126 5.60 -2.15 -14.70
N LYS A 127 5.24 -1.90 -15.96
CA LYS A 127 4.15 -0.96 -16.33
C LYS A 127 2.78 -1.32 -15.75
N ALA A 128 2.62 -2.55 -15.31
CA ALA A 128 1.38 -3.06 -14.73
C ALA A 128 1.18 -2.65 -13.26
N LEU A 129 2.24 -2.14 -12.59
CA LEU A 129 2.19 -1.68 -11.21
C LEU A 129 1.99 -0.17 -11.18
N SER A 130 0.96 0.31 -10.50
CA SER A 130 0.74 1.75 -10.30
C SER A 130 0.42 2.07 -8.85
N LEU A 131 0.83 3.27 -8.43
CA LEU A 131 0.46 3.85 -7.14
C LEU A 131 -0.90 4.53 -7.32
N LYS A 132 -1.86 4.27 -6.43
CA LYS A 132 -3.18 4.94 -6.46
C LYS A 132 -3.17 6.19 -5.58
N SER A 133 -2.96 5.98 -4.31
CA SER A 133 -2.92 7.03 -3.30
C SER A 133 -2.23 6.52 -2.05
N GLY A 134 -2.02 7.36 -1.08
CA GLY A 134 -1.47 6.96 0.20
C GLY A 134 -1.61 8.04 1.25
N VAL A 135 -1.52 7.61 2.50
CA VAL A 135 -1.40 8.49 3.65
C VAL A 135 0.00 8.35 4.22
N VAL A 136 0.69 9.46 4.35
CA VAL A 136 2.04 9.53 4.89
C VAL A 136 2.03 10.55 6.03
N GLU A 137 2.38 10.11 7.25
CA GLU A 137 2.38 10.92 8.46
C GLU A 137 1.05 11.68 8.69
N GLY A 138 -0.07 10.98 8.49
CA GLY A 138 -1.41 11.55 8.66
C GLY A 138 -1.89 12.47 7.54
N THR A 139 -1.08 12.70 6.49
CA THR A 139 -1.46 13.52 5.34
C THR A 139 -1.81 12.63 4.16
N TYR A 140 -3.00 12.84 3.58
CA TYR A 140 -3.44 12.15 2.37
C TYR A 140 -2.73 12.72 1.13
N TYR A 141 -2.29 11.83 0.26
CA TYR A 141 -1.67 12.13 -1.03
C TYR A 141 -2.35 11.32 -2.13
N ASP A 142 -2.73 12.00 -3.16
CA ASP A 142 -3.24 11.46 -4.41
C ASP A 142 -2.10 10.87 -5.26
N GLU A 143 -2.38 10.26 -6.39
CA GLU A 143 -1.42 9.60 -7.28
C GLU A 143 -0.23 10.52 -7.63
N ALA A 144 -0.49 11.77 -7.96
CA ALA A 144 0.57 12.74 -8.27
C ALA A 144 1.45 13.03 -7.06
N GLY A 145 0.84 13.23 -5.89
CA GLY A 145 1.54 13.51 -4.64
C GLY A 145 2.40 12.35 -4.15
N ILE A 146 1.85 11.11 -4.21
CA ILE A 146 2.60 9.93 -3.78
C ILE A 146 3.81 9.65 -4.69
N ASN A 147 3.70 9.95 -5.99
CA ASN A 147 4.82 9.85 -6.91
C ASN A 147 5.95 10.85 -6.58
N VAL A 148 5.62 12.05 -6.11
CA VAL A 148 6.62 13.02 -5.62
C VAL A 148 7.30 12.49 -4.37
N ILE A 149 6.54 11.96 -3.40
CA ILE A 149 7.08 11.34 -2.18
C ILE A 149 8.01 10.17 -2.53
N ALA A 150 7.67 9.38 -3.52
CA ALA A 150 8.49 8.26 -3.98
C ALA A 150 9.88 8.67 -4.50
N THR A 151 10.08 9.94 -4.87
CA THR A 151 11.39 10.47 -5.26
C THR A 151 12.28 10.81 -4.07
N ILE A 152 11.71 10.92 -2.88
CA ILE A 152 12.44 11.25 -1.66
C ILE A 152 13.32 10.06 -1.25
N PRO A 153 14.64 10.25 -1.07
CA PRO A 153 15.54 9.20 -0.61
C PRO A 153 15.22 8.75 0.82
N SER A 154 15.86 7.68 1.26
CA SER A 154 15.74 7.22 2.65
C SER A 154 16.32 8.25 3.64
N LYS A 155 15.88 8.15 4.90
CA LYS A 155 16.39 9.00 5.98
C LYS A 155 17.92 8.95 6.06
N GLU A 156 18.51 7.77 5.90
CA GLU A 156 19.96 7.58 5.93
C GLU A 156 20.67 8.27 4.78
N GLU A 157 20.11 8.17 3.57
CA GLU A 157 20.64 8.87 2.40
C GLU A 157 20.53 10.39 2.54
N LEU A 158 19.43 10.90 3.10
CA LEU A 158 19.25 12.33 3.38
C LEU A 158 20.28 12.84 4.39
N LEU A 159 20.50 12.08 5.47
CA LEU A 159 21.54 12.41 6.47
C LEU A 159 22.93 12.37 5.85
N SER A 160 23.23 11.38 5.02
CA SER A 160 24.50 11.28 4.28
C SER A 160 24.71 12.49 3.35
N LYS A 161 23.67 12.89 2.60
CA LYS A 161 23.73 14.08 1.73
C LYS A 161 23.92 15.37 2.55
N LEU A 162 23.24 15.48 3.70
CA LEU A 162 23.40 16.63 4.60
C LEU A 162 24.84 16.72 5.13
N LEU A 163 25.38 15.62 5.65
CA LEU A 163 26.77 15.57 6.12
C LEU A 163 27.77 15.87 5.00
N GLY A 164 27.56 15.33 3.81
CA GLY A 164 28.37 15.62 2.63
C GLY A 164 28.33 17.10 2.23
N SER A 165 27.15 17.74 2.30
CA SER A 165 27.01 19.16 2.01
C SER A 165 27.71 20.06 3.04
N LEU A 166 27.73 19.66 4.31
CA LEU A 166 28.47 20.37 5.37
C LEU A 166 29.99 20.24 5.23
N GLN A 167 30.47 19.09 4.76
CA GLN A 167 31.90 18.86 4.53
C GLN A 167 32.40 19.43 3.20
N SER A 168 31.51 19.61 2.23
CA SER A 168 31.84 20.04 0.87
C SER A 168 32.68 21.34 0.81
N PRO A 169 32.36 22.43 1.55
CA PRO A 169 33.18 23.65 1.53
C PRO A 169 34.61 23.41 1.96
N ILE A 170 34.84 22.61 3.01
CA ILE A 170 36.16 22.29 3.55
C ILE A 170 36.95 21.45 2.54
N THR A 171 36.31 20.43 1.97
CA THR A 171 36.93 19.58 0.96
C THR A 171 37.27 20.33 -0.30
N ASN A 172 36.39 21.22 -0.79
CA ASN A 172 36.65 22.05 -1.95
C ASN A 172 37.80 23.02 -1.68
N PHE A 173 37.88 23.64 -0.53
CA PHE A 173 38.99 24.51 -0.15
C PHE A 173 40.30 23.75 -0.14
N ALA A 174 40.37 22.58 0.48
CA ALA A 174 41.57 21.75 0.48
C ALA A 174 41.99 21.35 -0.96
N ARG A 175 41.02 21.02 -1.83
CA ARG A 175 41.27 20.69 -3.23
C ARG A 175 41.88 21.87 -4.01
N VAL A 176 41.32 23.08 -3.81
CA VAL A 176 41.84 24.29 -4.48
C VAL A 176 43.27 24.58 -4.01
N ILE A 177 43.57 24.44 -2.71
CA ILE A 177 44.95 24.63 -2.23
C ILE A 177 45.91 23.63 -2.86
N ASN A 178 45.54 22.37 -2.97
CA ASN A 178 46.34 21.34 -3.60
C ASN A 178 46.57 21.66 -5.10
N GLN A 179 45.55 22.08 -5.84
CA GLN A 179 45.67 22.48 -7.23
C GLN A 179 46.60 23.67 -7.43
N VAL A 180 46.55 24.68 -6.55
CA VAL A 180 47.45 25.81 -6.57
C VAL A 180 48.90 25.41 -6.27
N ALA A 181 49.08 24.43 -5.34
CA ALA A 181 50.40 23.91 -5.03
C ALA A 181 51.02 23.14 -6.22
N GLU A 182 50.20 22.30 -6.89
CA GLU A 182 50.65 21.57 -8.10
C GLU A 182 50.95 22.47 -9.28
N GLN A 183 50.28 23.62 -9.43
CA GLN A 183 50.57 24.60 -10.49
C GLN A 183 51.83 25.43 -10.24
N LYS A 184 52.29 25.48 -8.99
CA LYS A 184 53.49 26.24 -8.62
C LYS A 184 54.76 25.37 -8.46
N ALA A 185 54.58 24.03 -8.51
CA ALA A 185 55.67 23.06 -8.55
C ALA A 185 56.05 22.73 -10.00
#